data_349f1a0cf62c80c04667388a1b6945a6
#
_entry.id   349f1a0cf62c80c04667388a1b6945a6
#
_cell.length_a   1.000
_cell.length_b   1.000
_cell.length_c   1.000
_cell.angle_alpha   90.00
_cell.angle_beta   90.00
_cell.angle_gamma   90.00
#
_symmetry.space_group_name_H-M   'P 1'
#
loop_
_entity.id
_entity.type
_entity.pdbx_description
1 polymer ?
#
loop_
_entity_poly.entity_id
_entity_poly.type
_entity_poly.pdbx_seq_one_letter_code
_entity_poly.pdbx_strand_id
1 'polypeptide(L)'
;ASPMYMAMLTSAVANGGNLMTPYLVEKIESYTGTTVKSYTPKIYKKLMTTQEASKLTELMTGVVESGTGSALSGRGYTAAGKTGTAEHGDASSTTPHAWFVGFSNVEDPDIVVSVIAEESGSGSEVAVPIAQKIFDAYYNN
;
A
#
# COMPACT_ATOMS: atom_id res chain seq x y z
N ALA A 1 4.04 -11.19 -8.51
CA ALA A 1 3.80 -10.96 -7.08
C ALA A 1 2.29 -10.84 -6.83
N SER A 2 1.82 -11.21 -5.64
CA SER A 2 0.40 -11.01 -5.29
C SER A 2 0.20 -9.61 -4.68
N PRO A 3 -1.00 -8.99 -4.81
CA PRO A 3 -1.31 -7.73 -4.16
C PRO A 3 -1.08 -7.76 -2.64
N MET A 4 -1.45 -8.85 -1.98
CA MET A 4 -1.21 -9.04 -0.54
C MET A 4 0.27 -8.97 -0.17
N TYR A 5 1.13 -9.62 -0.95
CA TYR A 5 2.58 -9.59 -0.72
C TYR A 5 3.14 -8.18 -0.91
N MET A 6 2.69 -7.47 -1.94
CA MET A 6 3.09 -6.08 -2.20
C MET A 6 2.59 -5.13 -1.10
N ALA A 7 1.36 -5.32 -0.60
CA ALA A 7 0.86 -4.56 0.54
C ALA A 7 1.70 -4.81 1.80
N MET A 8 2.07 -6.06 2.09
CA MET A 8 2.94 -6.39 3.22
C MET A 8 4.32 -5.73 3.12
N LEU A 9 4.96 -5.74 1.95
CA LEU A 9 6.26 -5.08 1.73
C LEU A 9 6.13 -3.55 1.91
N THR A 10 5.08 -2.96 1.35
CA THR A 10 4.80 -1.52 1.47
C THR A 10 4.51 -1.14 2.92
N SER A 11 3.79 -1.98 3.67
CA SER A 11 3.53 -1.76 5.09
C SER A 11 4.81 -1.81 5.93
N ALA A 12 5.80 -2.62 5.54
CA ALA A 12 7.08 -2.63 6.22
C ALA A 12 7.85 -1.30 6.03
N VAL A 13 7.76 -0.66 4.86
CA VAL A 13 8.31 0.69 4.65
C VAL A 13 7.60 1.69 5.55
N ALA A 14 6.27 1.73 5.53
CA ALA A 14 5.44 2.60 6.37
C ALA A 14 5.66 2.38 7.87
N ASN A 15 6.03 1.17 8.29
CA ASN A 15 6.24 0.77 9.69
C ASN A 15 7.73 0.74 10.10
N GLY A 16 8.53 1.65 9.58
CA GLY A 16 9.95 1.81 9.98
C GLY A 16 10.83 0.58 9.72
N GLY A 17 10.50 -0.22 8.71
CA GLY A 17 11.25 -1.39 8.28
C GLY A 17 10.79 -2.72 8.87
N ASN A 18 9.74 -2.74 9.69
CA ASN A 18 9.23 -3.94 10.33
C ASN A 18 8.08 -4.56 9.53
N LEU A 19 8.30 -5.75 8.99
CA LEU A 19 7.26 -6.56 8.38
C LEU A 19 6.43 -7.23 9.46
N MET A 20 5.13 -6.97 9.48
CA MET A 20 4.20 -7.56 10.45
C MET A 20 3.62 -8.87 9.93
N THR A 21 3.29 -9.78 10.85
CA THR A 21 2.48 -10.97 10.53
C THR A 21 1.06 -10.53 10.22
N PRO A 22 0.52 -10.77 9.01
CA PRO A 22 -0.85 -10.40 8.70
C PRO A 22 -1.85 -11.29 9.45
N TYR A 23 -2.96 -10.70 9.89
CA TYR A 23 -4.08 -11.43 10.49
C TYR A 23 -5.40 -10.73 10.17
N LEU A 24 -6.49 -11.48 10.15
CA LEU A 24 -7.84 -10.98 9.84
C LEU A 24 -8.74 -10.94 11.07
N VAL A 25 -8.44 -11.76 12.08
CA VAL A 25 -9.26 -11.87 13.29
C VAL A 25 -8.55 -11.15 14.42
N GLU A 26 -9.14 -10.08 14.91
CA GLU A 26 -8.62 -9.30 16.05
C GLU A 26 -8.92 -10.02 17.37
N LYS A 27 -10.16 -10.48 17.56
CA LYS A 27 -10.60 -11.18 18.77
C LYS A 27 -11.70 -12.19 18.49
N ILE A 28 -11.83 -13.13 19.41
CA ILE A 28 -12.94 -14.09 19.47
C ILE A 28 -13.70 -13.80 20.77
N GLU A 29 -15.00 -13.59 20.68
CA GLU A 29 -15.87 -13.34 21.81
C GLU A 29 -16.92 -14.46 21.96
N SER A 30 -17.30 -14.76 23.18
CA SER A 30 -18.45 -15.62 23.46
C SER A 30 -19.76 -14.90 23.11
N TYR A 31 -20.87 -15.64 23.08
CA TYR A 31 -22.20 -15.06 22.87
C TYR A 31 -22.62 -14.06 23.97
N THR A 32 -21.95 -14.07 25.12
CA THR A 32 -22.15 -13.13 26.24
C THR A 32 -21.26 -11.89 26.16
N GLY A 33 -20.44 -11.73 25.09
CA GLY A 33 -19.52 -10.61 24.91
C GLY A 33 -18.18 -10.75 25.65
N THR A 34 -17.93 -11.90 26.30
CA THR A 34 -16.64 -12.12 26.98
C THR A 34 -15.56 -12.49 25.95
N THR A 35 -14.43 -11.78 25.97
CA THR A 35 -13.29 -12.09 25.09
C THR A 35 -12.67 -13.43 25.47
N VAL A 36 -12.73 -14.38 24.54
CA VAL A 36 -12.14 -15.73 24.67
C VAL A 36 -10.70 -15.73 24.23
N LYS A 37 -10.37 -14.97 23.18
CA LYS A 37 -9.02 -14.88 22.61
C LYS A 37 -8.82 -13.55 21.91
N SER A 38 -7.66 -12.94 22.08
CA SER A 38 -7.23 -11.77 21.35
C SER A 38 -5.95 -12.06 20.56
N TYR A 39 -5.84 -11.44 19.39
CA TYR A 39 -4.65 -11.47 18.58
C TYR A 39 -4.01 -10.07 18.61
N THR A 40 -2.72 -10.03 18.84
CA THR A 40 -1.95 -8.80 18.88
C THR A 40 -0.99 -8.72 17.70
N PRO A 41 -0.69 -7.52 17.19
CA PRO A 41 0.31 -7.35 16.14
C PRO A 41 1.65 -7.99 16.52
N LYS A 42 2.25 -8.74 15.60
CA LYS A 42 3.55 -9.40 15.79
C LYS A 42 4.48 -9.06 14.64
N ILE A 43 5.71 -8.67 14.97
CA ILE A 43 6.75 -8.52 13.96
C ILE A 43 7.11 -9.91 13.44
N TYR A 44 6.97 -10.09 12.14
CA TYR A 44 7.43 -11.29 11.44
C TYR A 44 8.92 -11.22 11.18
N LYS A 45 9.40 -10.06 10.64
CA LYS A 45 10.81 -9.86 10.34
C LYS A 45 11.11 -8.37 10.19
N LYS A 46 12.28 -7.95 10.63
CA LYS A 46 12.84 -6.65 10.26
C LYS A 46 13.48 -6.77 8.87
N LEU A 47 12.93 -6.06 7.87
CA LEU A 47 13.41 -6.09 6.49
C LEU A 47 14.51 -5.07 6.22
N MET A 48 14.44 -3.92 6.88
CA MET A 48 15.36 -2.79 6.70
C MET A 48 15.46 -1.98 7.98
N THR A 49 16.46 -1.13 8.08
CA THR A 49 16.59 -0.17 9.17
C THR A 49 15.54 0.93 9.06
N THR A 50 15.26 1.62 10.16
CA THR A 50 14.36 2.77 10.16
C THR A 50 14.85 3.88 9.22
N GLN A 51 16.17 4.08 9.12
CA GLN A 51 16.75 5.05 8.21
C GLN A 51 16.52 4.71 6.74
N GLU A 52 16.67 3.43 6.36
CA GLU A 52 16.37 2.95 4.99
C GLU A 52 14.88 3.08 4.68
N ALA A 53 14.00 2.74 5.63
CA ALA A 53 12.56 2.91 5.49
C ALA A 53 12.18 4.38 5.30
N SER A 54 12.75 5.29 6.10
CA SER A 54 12.56 6.73 5.95
C SER A 54 13.01 7.23 4.58
N LYS A 55 14.15 6.75 4.07
CA LYS A 55 14.63 7.13 2.75
C LYS A 55 13.72 6.62 1.62
N LEU A 56 13.19 5.40 1.75
CA LEU A 56 12.20 4.89 0.81
C LEU A 56 10.90 5.71 0.86
N THR A 57 10.44 6.08 2.05
CA THR A 57 9.27 6.96 2.24
C THR A 57 9.46 8.29 1.52
N GLU A 58 10.63 8.95 1.70
CA GLU A 58 10.97 10.20 1.00
C GLU A 58 10.89 10.04 -0.54
N LEU A 59 11.49 8.97 -1.08
CA LEU A 59 11.45 8.69 -2.52
C LEU A 59 10.02 8.40 -3.02
N MET A 60 9.23 7.66 -2.25
CA MET A 60 7.84 7.36 -2.58
C MET A 60 6.92 8.57 -2.46
N THR A 61 7.21 9.50 -1.55
CA THR A 61 6.54 10.81 -1.45
C THR A 61 6.83 11.66 -2.69
N GLY A 62 8.07 11.70 -3.15
CA GLY A 62 8.44 12.40 -4.39
C GLY A 62 7.69 11.89 -5.63
N VAL A 63 7.34 10.60 -5.70
CA VAL A 63 6.49 10.04 -6.78
C VAL A 63 5.09 10.65 -6.76
N VAL A 64 4.55 10.95 -5.58
CA VAL A 64 3.23 11.58 -5.42
C VAL A 64 3.32 13.10 -5.63
N GLU A 65 4.36 13.76 -5.13
CA GLU A 65 4.47 15.23 -5.23
C GLU A 65 4.72 15.70 -6.67
N SER A 66 5.56 15.00 -7.42
CA SER A 66 6.01 15.47 -8.74
C SER A 66 6.17 14.36 -9.79
N GLY A 67 5.80 13.12 -9.47
CA GLY A 67 5.97 11.96 -10.35
C GLY A 67 4.66 11.37 -10.87
N THR A 68 4.73 10.10 -11.18
CA THR A 68 3.62 9.32 -11.78
C THR A 68 2.43 9.09 -10.85
N GLY A 69 2.54 9.41 -9.56
CA GLY A 69 1.48 9.35 -8.55
C GLY A 69 0.80 10.70 -8.28
N SER A 70 1.04 11.73 -9.07
CA SER A 70 0.64 13.13 -8.78
C SER A 70 -0.86 13.36 -8.63
N ALA A 71 -1.71 12.46 -9.11
CA ALA A 71 -3.16 12.52 -8.86
C ALA A 71 -3.53 12.36 -7.36
N LEU A 72 -2.60 11.87 -6.53
CA LEU A 72 -2.76 11.77 -5.07
C LEU A 72 -2.27 13.03 -4.33
N SER A 73 -1.64 13.97 -5.03
CA SER A 73 -1.14 15.22 -4.43
C SER A 73 -2.27 16.22 -4.16
N GLY A 74 -2.09 17.08 -3.15
CA GLY A 74 -3.03 18.16 -2.82
C GLY A 74 -4.36 17.69 -2.25
N ARG A 75 -4.42 16.50 -1.68
CA ARG A 75 -5.59 15.93 -1.02
C ARG A 75 -5.66 16.30 0.47
N GLY A 76 -6.75 15.94 1.14
CA GLY A 76 -6.89 16.10 2.59
C GLY A 76 -6.01 15.17 3.43
N TYR A 77 -5.13 14.41 2.78
CA TYR A 77 -4.14 13.50 3.36
C TYR A 77 -2.81 13.60 2.60
N THR A 78 -1.72 13.21 3.23
CA THR A 78 -0.43 13.00 2.55
C THR A 78 -0.31 11.54 2.10
N ALA A 79 0.35 11.29 0.98
CA ALA A 79 0.55 9.95 0.47
C ALA A 79 1.97 9.73 -0.04
N ALA A 80 2.43 8.49 0.07
CA ALA A 80 3.66 8.00 -0.53
C ALA A 80 3.34 6.73 -1.34
N GLY A 81 3.94 6.58 -2.52
CA GLY A 81 3.62 5.42 -3.36
C GLY A 81 4.56 5.21 -4.51
N LYS A 82 4.34 4.11 -5.22
CA LYS A 82 5.06 3.74 -6.44
C LYS A 82 4.12 3.11 -7.44
N THR A 83 4.16 3.62 -8.66
CA THR A 83 3.48 3.02 -9.80
C THR A 83 4.32 1.92 -10.43
N GLY A 84 3.67 0.99 -11.09
CA GLY A 84 4.30 -0.03 -11.91
C GLY A 84 3.50 -0.27 -13.19
N THR A 85 4.21 -0.62 -14.23
CA THR A 85 3.65 -1.09 -15.50
C THR A 85 4.35 -2.41 -15.78
N ALA A 86 3.65 -3.52 -15.54
CA ALA A 86 4.25 -4.85 -15.60
C ALA A 86 3.91 -5.54 -16.92
N GLU A 87 4.88 -5.62 -17.78
CA GLU A 87 4.78 -6.37 -19.05
C GLU A 87 4.71 -7.88 -18.76
N HIS A 88 3.98 -8.60 -19.58
CA HIS A 88 3.84 -10.06 -19.54
C HIS A 88 3.67 -10.61 -20.95
N GLY A 89 4.02 -11.89 -21.15
CA GLY A 89 3.92 -12.54 -22.44
C GLY A 89 4.82 -11.86 -23.51
N ASP A 90 4.29 -11.74 -24.72
CA ASP A 90 4.95 -10.98 -25.80
C ASP A 90 4.55 -9.49 -25.68
N ALA A 91 5.50 -8.65 -25.29
CA ALA A 91 5.29 -7.21 -25.09
C ALA A 91 4.72 -6.47 -26.32
N SER A 92 4.86 -7.05 -27.51
CA SER A 92 4.31 -6.48 -28.75
C SER A 92 2.81 -6.74 -28.93
N SER A 93 2.23 -7.69 -28.19
CA SER A 93 0.85 -8.17 -28.37
C SER A 93 -0.02 -8.12 -27.11
N THR A 94 0.56 -7.82 -25.94
CA THR A 94 -0.17 -7.82 -24.66
C THR A 94 -0.20 -6.43 -24.03
N THR A 95 -1.35 -6.05 -23.46
CA THR A 95 -1.48 -4.85 -22.64
C THR A 95 -0.87 -5.13 -21.26
N PRO A 96 0.03 -4.29 -20.75
CA PRO A 96 0.66 -4.54 -19.46
C PRO A 96 -0.32 -4.44 -18.28
N HIS A 97 0.04 -5.04 -17.15
CA HIS A 97 -0.69 -4.87 -15.90
C HIS A 97 -0.33 -3.54 -15.23
N ALA A 98 -1.34 -2.76 -14.87
CA ALA A 98 -1.16 -1.52 -14.12
C ALA A 98 -1.05 -1.81 -12.62
N TRP A 99 0.00 -1.29 -11.98
CA TRP A 99 0.25 -1.44 -10.54
C TRP A 99 0.36 -0.10 -9.83
N PHE A 100 -0.12 -0.07 -8.60
CA PHE A 100 0.20 0.95 -7.61
C PHE A 100 0.33 0.30 -6.24
N VAL A 101 1.31 0.72 -5.48
CA VAL A 101 1.45 0.45 -4.05
C VAL A 101 1.75 1.74 -3.31
N GLY A 102 1.16 1.94 -2.16
CA GLY A 102 1.38 3.16 -1.39
C GLY A 102 0.68 3.13 -0.05
N PHE A 103 0.93 4.16 0.73
CA PHE A 103 0.31 4.39 2.03
C PHE A 103 -0.01 5.87 2.20
N SER A 104 -0.88 6.17 3.13
CA SER A 104 -1.28 7.54 3.44
C SER A 104 -1.06 7.87 4.90
N ASN A 105 -1.07 9.20 5.15
CA ASN A 105 -0.51 9.88 6.30
C ASN A 105 0.97 9.52 6.48
N VAL A 106 1.80 10.15 5.64
CA VAL A 106 3.24 9.84 5.53
C VAL A 106 3.96 9.92 6.88
N GLU A 107 3.57 10.85 7.76
CA GLU A 107 4.17 11.04 9.09
C GLU A 107 3.69 9.99 10.11
N ASP A 108 2.44 9.54 9.99
CA ASP A 108 1.82 8.54 10.86
C ASP A 108 0.92 7.62 10.01
N PRO A 109 1.50 6.66 9.29
CA PRO A 109 0.79 5.83 8.33
C PRO A 109 -0.32 5.00 8.96
N ASP A 110 -1.53 5.10 8.42
CA ASP A 110 -2.72 4.42 8.92
C ASP A 110 -3.37 3.45 7.92
N ILE A 111 -3.10 3.60 6.61
CA ILE A 111 -3.60 2.68 5.59
C ILE A 111 -2.55 2.43 4.50
N VAL A 112 -2.42 1.18 4.09
CA VAL A 112 -1.62 0.73 2.94
C VAL A 112 -2.55 0.21 1.86
N VAL A 113 -2.28 0.59 0.62
CA VAL A 113 -3.06 0.17 -0.56
C VAL A 113 -2.13 -0.50 -1.56
N SER A 114 -2.57 -1.63 -2.10
CA SER A 114 -1.94 -2.31 -3.23
C SER A 114 -2.99 -2.61 -4.28
N VAL A 115 -2.80 -2.06 -5.47
CA VAL A 115 -3.71 -2.18 -6.61
C VAL A 115 -2.99 -2.88 -7.75
N ILE A 116 -3.66 -3.86 -8.34
CA ILE A 116 -3.36 -4.38 -9.68
C ILE A 116 -4.62 -4.27 -10.55
N ALA A 117 -4.46 -3.81 -11.76
CA ALA A 117 -5.47 -3.93 -12.81
C ALA A 117 -4.80 -4.69 -13.97
N GLU A 118 -5.29 -5.90 -14.22
CA GLU A 118 -4.71 -6.78 -15.21
C GLU A 118 -5.03 -6.27 -16.63
N GLU A 119 -4.07 -6.37 -17.55
CA GLU A 119 -4.19 -6.02 -18.96
C GLU A 119 -4.86 -4.65 -19.20
N SER A 120 -4.48 -3.64 -18.44
CA SER A 120 -5.19 -2.36 -18.40
C SER A 120 -4.33 -1.13 -18.70
N GLY A 121 -3.03 -1.31 -18.93
CA GLY A 121 -2.13 -0.22 -19.32
C GLY A 121 -1.18 0.26 -18.21
N SER A 122 -1.05 1.57 -18.04
CA SER A 122 -0.06 2.15 -17.13
C SER A 122 -0.57 2.30 -15.69
N GLY A 123 0.34 2.16 -14.73
CA GLY A 123 0.02 2.35 -13.32
C GLY A 123 -0.48 3.76 -13.00
N SER A 124 0.06 4.78 -13.65
CA SER A 124 -0.35 6.18 -13.44
C SER A 124 -1.76 6.49 -13.92
N GLU A 125 -2.19 5.88 -15.04
CA GLU A 125 -3.47 6.17 -15.65
C GLU A 125 -4.63 5.31 -15.10
N VAL A 126 -4.31 4.11 -14.60
CA VAL A 126 -5.33 3.16 -14.13
C VAL A 126 -5.24 2.88 -12.63
N ALA A 127 -4.09 2.43 -12.14
CA ALA A 127 -3.97 1.99 -10.76
C ALA A 127 -3.96 3.16 -9.76
N VAL A 128 -3.36 4.31 -10.10
CA VAL A 128 -3.36 5.50 -9.23
C VAL A 128 -4.77 6.06 -9.00
N PRO A 129 -5.63 6.25 -10.02
CA PRO A 129 -7.01 6.69 -9.77
C PRO A 129 -7.84 5.72 -8.92
N ILE A 130 -7.57 4.41 -8.99
CA ILE A 130 -8.21 3.41 -8.13
C ILE A 130 -7.74 3.60 -6.68
N ALA A 131 -6.43 3.70 -6.46
CA ALA A 131 -5.85 3.95 -5.14
C ALA A 131 -6.36 5.27 -4.53
N GLN A 132 -6.50 6.32 -5.35
CA GLN A 132 -7.08 7.58 -4.93
C GLN A 132 -8.49 7.42 -4.38
N LYS A 133 -9.37 6.70 -5.09
CA LYS A 133 -10.73 6.44 -4.63
C LYS A 133 -10.77 5.67 -3.31
N ILE A 134 -9.82 4.76 -3.09
CA ILE A 134 -9.70 3.99 -1.85
C ILE A 134 -9.29 4.93 -0.70
N PHE A 135 -8.27 5.76 -0.88
CA PHE A 135 -7.85 6.73 0.13
C PHE A 135 -8.95 7.77 0.41
N ASP A 136 -9.56 8.33 -0.65
CA ASP A 136 -10.67 9.28 -0.50
C ASP A 136 -11.84 8.67 0.29
N ALA A 137 -12.20 7.41 0.03
CA ALA A 137 -13.26 6.71 0.79
C ALA A 137 -12.86 6.46 2.25
N TYR A 138 -11.59 6.17 2.53
CA TYR A 138 -11.09 5.95 3.89
C TYR A 138 -11.18 7.21 4.75
N TYR A 139 -10.86 8.38 4.18
CA TYR A 139 -10.81 9.65 4.92
C TYR A 139 -12.13 10.44 4.91
N ASN A 140 -13.07 10.12 4.03
CA ASN A 140 -14.37 10.82 3.92
C ASN A 140 -15.54 10.06 4.58
N ASN A 141 -15.25 9.03 5.39
CA ASN A 141 -16.26 8.31 6.17
C ASN A 141 -16.43 8.87 7.57
#